data_3b421d17da87b7ebbe37ba1a7e28709a
#
_entry.id   3b421d17da87b7ebbe37ba1a7e28709a
#
_cell.length_a   1.000
_cell.length_b   1.000
_cell.length_c   1.000
_cell.angle_alpha   90.00
_cell.angle_beta   90.00
_cell.angle_gamma   90.00
#
_symmetry.space_group_name_H-M   'P 1'
#
loop_
_entity.id
_entity.type
_entity.pdbx_description
1 polymer ?
#
loop_
_entity_poly.entity_id
_entity_poly.type
_entity_poly.pdbx_seq_one_letter_code
_entity_poly.pdbx_strand_id
1 'polypeptide(L)'
;MGDDHMHAHGHDHHHHESDMSAMSEKEKRKAMLQYLLGHNEHHGEEIREIAEALAKDGDAEAAELLRAASDCFQAGCEKIKKALTSI
;
A
#
# COMPACT_ATOMS: atom_id res chain seq x y z
N MET A 1 6.92 -17.12 -26.59
CA MET A 1 7.16 -16.91 -26.14
C MET A 1 7.42 -16.38 -25.32
N GLY A 2 7.30 -16.18 -25.22
CA GLY A 2 7.33 -15.65 -24.39
C GLY A 2 8.13 -15.24 -23.86
N ASP A 3 8.43 -15.30 -23.99
CA ASP A 3 9.00 -14.85 -23.44
C ASP A 3 9.44 -14.09 -23.25
N ASP A 4 9.21 -14.00 -23.64
CA ASP A 4 9.57 -13.23 -23.31
C ASP A 4 9.52 -12.47 -22.88
N HIS A 5 9.04 -12.31 -22.81
CA HIS A 5 8.99 -11.55 -22.16
C HIS A 5 9.43 -11.15 -21.41
N MET A 6 9.44 -11.30 -21.40
CA MET A 6 9.89 -10.96 -20.65
C MET A 6 10.79 -10.42 -20.45
N HIS A 7 10.99 -10.42 -20.92
CA HIS A 7 11.89 -9.87 -20.60
C HIS A 7 12.23 -8.82 -20.56
N ALA A 8 11.72 -8.91 -21.41
CA ALA A 8 12.15 -7.67 -21.37
C ALA A 8 11.98 -6.95 -20.18
N HIS A 9 11.90 -6.54 -19.71
CA HIS A 9 11.65 -5.85 -18.69
C HIS A 9 12.67 -5.53 -17.84
N GLY A 10 13.53 -5.74 -17.78
CA GLY A 10 14.39 -5.50 -16.76
C GLY A 10 15.28 -4.34 -16.86
N HIS A 11 15.39 -3.73 -17.96
CA HIS A 11 16.42 -2.75 -18.15
C HIS A 11 16.14 -1.42 -17.50
N ASP A 12 14.90 -1.07 -17.37
CA ASP A 12 14.55 0.20 -16.76
C ASP A 12 14.86 0.25 -15.29
N HIS A 13 15.03 -0.89 -14.68
CA HIS A 13 15.32 -0.92 -13.27
C HIS A 13 16.62 -0.24 -12.90
N HIS A 14 17.54 -0.15 -13.83
CA HIS A 14 18.82 0.43 -13.52
C HIS A 14 18.73 1.89 -13.12
N HIS A 15 17.85 2.62 -13.76
CA HIS A 15 17.69 4.01 -13.40
C HIS A 15 17.18 4.19 -11.98
N HIS A 16 16.22 3.38 -11.60
CA HIS A 16 15.67 3.48 -10.26
C HIS A 16 16.70 3.11 -9.21
N GLU A 17 17.50 2.12 -9.51
CA GLU A 17 18.53 1.71 -8.57
C GLU A 17 19.56 2.79 -8.36
N SER A 18 19.91 3.47 -9.44
CA SER A 18 20.87 4.57 -9.33
C SER A 18 20.36 5.67 -8.43
N ASP A 19 19.08 6.04 -8.61
CA ASP A 19 18.48 7.08 -7.79
C ASP A 19 18.46 6.67 -6.34
N MET A 20 18.06 5.42 -6.07
CA MET A 20 18.00 4.94 -4.71
C MET A 20 19.38 4.89 -4.06
N SER A 21 20.40 4.55 -4.82
CA SER A 21 21.73 4.45 -4.23
C SER A 21 22.31 5.80 -3.87
N ALA A 22 21.78 6.89 -4.44
CA ALA A 22 22.24 8.23 -4.09
C ALA A 22 21.62 8.73 -2.78
N MET A 23 20.63 8.03 -2.25
CA MET A 23 19.95 8.45 -1.03
C MET A 23 20.61 7.84 0.20
N SER A 24 20.53 8.55 1.32
CA SER A 24 20.97 7.98 2.59
C SER A 24 20.02 6.83 2.98
N GLU A 25 20.49 6.01 3.93
CA GLU A 25 19.64 4.92 4.42
C GLU A 25 18.36 5.46 5.04
N LYS A 26 18.45 6.56 5.74
CA LYS A 26 17.28 7.17 6.35
C LYS A 26 16.29 7.62 5.30
N GLU A 27 16.77 8.24 4.23
CA GLU A 27 15.90 8.68 3.15
C GLU A 27 15.22 7.51 2.46
N LYS A 28 15.96 6.40 2.30
CA LYS A 28 15.37 5.20 1.72
C LYS A 28 14.23 4.66 2.58
N ARG A 29 14.43 4.66 3.90
CA ARG A 29 13.38 4.19 4.80
C ARG A 29 12.16 5.08 4.76
N LYS A 30 12.38 6.40 4.70
CA LYS A 30 11.25 7.32 4.59
C LYS A 30 10.48 7.08 3.30
N ALA A 31 11.19 6.92 2.19
CA ALA A 31 10.54 6.68 0.90
C ALA A 31 9.73 5.38 0.95
N MET A 32 10.28 4.34 1.56
CA MET A 32 9.57 3.08 1.69
C MET A 32 8.30 3.23 2.53
N LEU A 33 8.39 3.96 3.64
CA LEU A 33 7.23 4.18 4.49
C LEU A 33 6.16 4.99 3.79
N GLN A 34 6.56 5.99 3.00
CA GLN A 34 5.60 6.78 2.23
C GLN A 34 4.87 5.91 1.22
N TYR A 35 5.61 5.02 0.57
CA TYR A 35 4.99 4.09 -0.36
C TYR A 35 3.99 3.18 0.35
N LEU A 36 4.41 2.60 1.47
CA LEU A 36 3.55 1.69 2.23
C LEU A 36 2.31 2.40 2.76
N LEU A 37 2.48 3.66 3.17
CA LEU A 37 1.34 4.44 3.64
C LEU A 37 0.27 4.56 2.57
N GLY A 38 0.65 5.00 1.37
CA GLY A 38 -0.32 5.16 0.29
C GLY A 38 -0.93 3.83 -0.11
N HIS A 39 -0.10 2.78 -0.14
CA HIS A 39 -0.55 1.44 -0.50
C HIS A 39 -1.60 0.93 0.50
N ASN A 40 -1.34 1.12 1.78
CA ASN A 40 -2.26 0.66 2.82
C ASN A 40 -3.53 1.48 2.86
N GLU A 41 -3.44 2.78 2.61
CA GLU A 41 -4.64 3.61 2.52
C GLU A 41 -5.55 3.13 1.41
N HIS A 42 -4.95 2.79 0.27
CA HIS A 42 -5.71 2.31 -0.87
C HIS A 42 -6.40 0.98 -0.55
N HIS A 43 -5.67 0.06 0.09
CA HIS A 43 -6.27 -1.22 0.48
C HIS A 43 -7.41 -1.04 1.46
N GLY A 44 -7.26 -0.13 2.40
CA GLY A 44 -8.33 0.14 3.36
C GLY A 44 -9.60 0.62 2.67
N GLU A 45 -9.44 1.48 1.65
CA GLU A 45 -10.58 1.97 0.88
C GLU A 45 -11.24 0.86 0.07
N GLU A 46 -10.42 -0.01 -0.55
CA GLU A 46 -10.97 -1.14 -1.30
C GLU A 46 -11.78 -2.07 -0.41
N ILE A 47 -11.26 -2.33 0.79
CA ILE A 47 -11.97 -3.19 1.73
C ILE A 47 -13.30 -2.56 2.11
N ARG A 48 -13.31 -1.25 2.32
CA ARG A 48 -14.55 -0.57 2.67
C ARG A 48 -15.57 -0.63 1.55
N GLU A 49 -15.12 -0.51 0.31
CA GLU A 49 -16.03 -0.61 -0.83
C GLU A 49 -16.67 -2.00 -0.91
N ILE A 50 -15.87 -3.04 -0.64
CA ILE A 50 -16.41 -4.40 -0.63
C ILE A 50 -17.41 -4.54 0.50
N ALA A 51 -17.12 -3.95 1.66
CA ALA A 51 -18.06 -3.99 2.79
C ALA A 51 -19.39 -3.37 2.41
N GLU A 52 -19.36 -2.22 1.71
CA GLU A 52 -20.61 -1.59 1.30
C GLU A 52 -21.40 -2.48 0.34
N ALA A 53 -20.70 -3.13 -0.59
CA ALA A 53 -21.38 -4.04 -1.51
C ALA A 53 -22.01 -5.21 -0.78
N LEU A 54 -21.30 -5.78 0.18
CA LEU A 54 -21.83 -6.89 0.97
C LEU A 54 -23.04 -6.48 1.79
N ALA A 55 -23.00 -5.27 2.34
CA ALA A 55 -24.14 -4.77 3.09
C ALA A 55 -25.38 -4.68 2.21
N LYS A 56 -25.22 -4.21 0.98
CA LYS A 56 -26.33 -4.13 0.03
C LYS A 56 -26.86 -5.50 -0.34
N ASP A 57 -25.97 -6.49 -0.36
CA ASP A 57 -26.37 -7.87 -0.66
C ASP A 57 -27.05 -8.58 0.51
N GLY A 58 -27.11 -7.93 1.66
CA GLY A 58 -27.69 -8.54 2.84
C GLY A 58 -26.73 -9.31 3.71
N ASP A 59 -25.42 -9.27 3.37
CA ASP A 59 -24.40 -9.98 4.14
C ASP A 59 -23.88 -9.06 5.25
N ALA A 60 -24.75 -8.77 6.21
CA ALA A 60 -24.48 -7.74 7.20
C ALA A 60 -23.28 -8.08 8.09
N GLU A 61 -23.16 -9.34 8.49
CA GLU A 61 -22.07 -9.72 9.38
C GLU A 61 -20.72 -9.57 8.69
N ALA A 62 -20.63 -10.03 7.45
CA ALA A 62 -19.40 -9.90 6.69
C ALA A 62 -19.06 -8.43 6.47
N ALA A 63 -20.06 -7.61 6.18
CA ALA A 63 -19.86 -6.18 5.99
C ALA A 63 -19.27 -5.52 7.24
N GLU A 64 -19.81 -5.87 8.40
CA GLU A 64 -19.31 -5.32 9.66
C GLU A 64 -17.86 -5.70 9.91
N LEU A 65 -17.53 -6.96 9.66
CA LEU A 65 -16.16 -7.41 9.86
C LEU A 65 -15.19 -6.69 8.93
N LEU A 66 -15.60 -6.46 7.68
CA LEU A 66 -14.73 -5.76 6.76
C LEU A 66 -14.61 -4.27 7.08
N ARG A 67 -15.67 -3.66 7.61
CA ARG A 67 -15.56 -2.29 8.08
C ARG A 67 -14.55 -2.19 9.22
N ALA A 68 -14.60 -3.14 10.14
CA ALA A 68 -13.62 -3.17 11.22
C ALA A 68 -12.21 -3.35 10.69
N ALA A 69 -12.05 -4.19 9.68
CA ALA A 69 -10.73 -4.38 9.06
C ALA A 69 -10.25 -3.07 8.41
N SER A 70 -11.13 -2.37 7.71
CA SER A 70 -10.77 -1.09 7.10
C SER A 70 -10.34 -0.08 8.16
N ASP A 71 -11.03 -0.07 9.29
CA ASP A 71 -10.66 0.83 10.40
C ASP A 71 -9.28 0.50 10.94
N CYS A 72 -8.91 -0.79 10.98
CA CYS A 72 -7.58 -1.19 11.42
C CYS A 72 -6.51 -0.70 10.45
N PHE A 73 -6.78 -0.76 9.14
CA PHE A 73 -5.85 -0.21 8.16
C PHE A 73 -5.67 1.29 8.38
N GLN A 74 -6.77 1.99 8.61
CA GLN A 74 -6.71 3.42 8.83
C GLN A 74 -5.91 3.76 10.08
N ALA A 75 -6.13 3.03 11.17
CA ALA A 75 -5.39 3.26 12.41
C ALA A 75 -3.90 3.02 12.20
N GLY A 76 -3.55 1.96 11.46
CA GLY A 76 -2.15 1.70 11.15
C GLY A 76 -1.54 2.82 10.32
N CYS A 77 -2.29 3.34 9.35
CA CYS A 77 -1.80 4.43 8.52
C CYS A 77 -1.55 5.69 9.35
N GLU A 78 -2.39 5.97 10.34
CA GLU A 78 -2.17 7.12 11.20
C GLU A 78 -0.86 6.99 11.97
N LYS A 79 -0.53 5.78 12.41
CA LYS A 79 0.72 5.54 13.11
C LYS A 79 1.92 5.71 12.18
N ILE A 80 1.79 5.26 10.94
CA ILE A 80 2.86 5.43 9.95
C ILE A 80 3.10 6.92 9.71
N LYS A 81 2.02 7.71 9.59
CA LYS A 81 2.15 9.15 9.42
C LYS A 81 2.91 9.78 10.56
N LYS A 82 2.59 9.36 11.78
CA LYS A 82 3.32 9.88 12.95
C LYS A 82 4.77 9.49 12.93
N ALA A 83 5.06 8.26 12.55
CA ALA A 83 6.45 7.80 12.45
C ALA A 83 7.22 8.64 11.42
N LEU A 84 6.57 8.95 10.29
CA LEU A 84 7.21 9.76 9.26
C LEU A 84 7.55 11.16 9.76
N THR A 85 6.73 11.74 10.64
CA THR A 85 7.06 13.04 11.19
C THR A 85 8.13 12.97 12.26
N SER A 86 8.44 11.78 12.75
CA SER A 86 9.45 11.57 13.80
C SER A 86 10.84 11.34 13.25
N ILE A 87 10.95 11.09 11.98
CA ILE A 87 12.25 10.81 11.35
C ILE A 87 12.57 11.84 10.27
#